data_71d8cbfd80124c6bee3936849e092466
#
_entry.id   71d8cbfd80124c6bee3936849e092466
#
_cell.length_a   1.000
_cell.length_b   1.000
_cell.length_c   1.000
_cell.angle_alpha   90.00
_cell.angle_beta   90.00
_cell.angle_gamma   90.00
#
_symmetry.space_group_name_H-M   'P 1'
#
loop_
_entity.id
_entity.type
_entity.pdbx_description
1 polymer ?
#
loop_
_entity_poly.entity_id
_entity_poly.type
_entity_poly.pdbx_seq_one_letter_code
_entity_poly.pdbx_strand_id
1 'polypeptide(L)'
;DSNTALLWRDMGYRAILIEGIESRFNDLINNTRGYDTFCINNYVQETGDDSIDNILGRSTVELTDDNFVLMSIDIDSFDYYVFGSIKKYRPKVVIVETSSGYTPDRDFVSRNAGCSLKSVAELGETIGYKCVIHTGNAYFVRDDLVDLLPDYDYSLDVIYSSPADIDSRQGK
;
A
#
# COMPACT_ATOMS: atom_id res chain seq x y z
N ASP A 1 -12.14 -7.43 -2.20
CA ASP A 1 -10.85 -7.99 -2.67
C ASP A 1 -9.72 -7.30 -1.91
N SER A 2 -8.58 -7.97 -1.76
CA SER A 2 -7.43 -7.44 -1.05
C SER A 2 -6.17 -7.70 -1.84
N ASN A 3 -5.34 -6.66 -2.01
CA ASN A 3 -4.05 -6.74 -2.69
C ASN A 3 -3.08 -7.74 -2.03
N THR A 4 -3.33 -8.12 -0.79
CA THR A 4 -2.45 -8.98 0.02
C THR A 4 -3.01 -10.37 0.29
N ALA A 5 -4.25 -10.68 -0.15
CA ALA A 5 -4.92 -11.94 0.21
C ALA A 5 -4.13 -13.20 -0.18
N LEU A 6 -3.50 -13.21 -1.35
CA LEU A 6 -2.67 -14.33 -1.80
C LEU A 6 -1.53 -14.64 -0.82
N LEU A 7 -0.92 -13.62 -0.22
CA LEU A 7 0.23 -13.79 0.67
C LEU A 7 -0.16 -14.52 1.95
N TRP A 8 -1.18 -14.08 2.65
CA TRP A 8 -1.54 -14.67 3.94
C TRP A 8 -2.42 -15.92 3.79
N ARG A 9 -3.28 -15.99 2.76
CA ARG A 9 -4.18 -17.11 2.55
C ARG A 9 -3.47 -18.32 1.94
N ASP A 10 -2.67 -18.09 0.89
CA ASP A 10 -2.16 -19.16 0.04
C ASP A 10 -0.65 -19.39 0.26
N MET A 11 0.10 -18.37 0.67
CA MET A 11 1.55 -18.43 0.88
C MET A 11 1.96 -18.52 2.35
N GLY A 12 1.01 -18.42 3.30
CA GLY A 12 1.25 -18.60 4.72
C GLY A 12 1.97 -17.45 5.43
N TYR A 13 1.96 -16.25 4.86
CA TYR A 13 2.48 -15.07 5.54
C TYR A 13 1.59 -14.69 6.72
N ARG A 14 2.21 -14.27 7.83
CA ARG A 14 1.48 -13.59 8.90
C ARG A 14 1.04 -12.21 8.42
N ALA A 15 -0.21 -11.81 8.74
CA ALA A 15 -0.73 -10.51 8.34
C ALA A 15 -1.39 -9.74 9.47
N ILE A 16 -1.24 -8.41 9.44
CA ILE A 16 -2.06 -7.47 10.20
C ILE A 16 -3.04 -6.86 9.21
N LEU A 17 -4.33 -7.01 9.48
CA LEU A 17 -5.41 -6.55 8.62
C LEU A 17 -6.22 -5.49 9.36
N ILE A 18 -6.40 -4.33 8.73
CA ILE A 18 -7.06 -3.17 9.35
C ILE A 18 -8.30 -2.83 8.52
N GLU A 19 -9.45 -2.70 9.18
CA GLU A 19 -10.71 -2.33 8.56
C GLU A 19 -11.46 -1.38 9.49
N GLY A 20 -11.84 -0.19 8.99
CA GLY A 20 -12.51 0.84 9.79
C GLY A 20 -14.01 0.63 9.95
N ILE A 21 -14.67 0.02 8.97
CA ILE A 21 -16.12 -0.17 8.99
C ILE A 21 -16.48 -1.45 9.77
N GLU A 22 -17.20 -1.31 10.86
CA GLU A 22 -17.53 -2.43 11.77
C GLU A 22 -18.17 -3.64 11.06
N SER A 23 -19.11 -3.41 10.14
CA SER A 23 -19.75 -4.49 9.39
C SER A 23 -18.74 -5.25 8.51
N ARG A 24 -17.86 -4.55 7.81
CA ARG A 24 -16.78 -5.14 7.00
C ARG A 24 -15.73 -5.82 7.87
N PHE A 25 -15.45 -5.26 9.05
CA PHE A 25 -14.54 -5.88 10.01
C PHE A 25 -15.08 -7.23 10.51
N ASN A 26 -16.39 -7.36 10.76
CA ASN A 26 -17.00 -8.64 11.12
C ASN A 26 -16.87 -9.66 9.99
N ASP A 27 -17.03 -9.25 8.73
CA ASP A 27 -16.78 -10.11 7.57
C ASP A 27 -15.29 -10.49 7.46
N LEU A 28 -14.37 -9.55 7.71
CA LEU A 28 -12.94 -9.79 7.74
C LEU A 28 -12.58 -10.88 8.75
N ILE A 29 -13.03 -10.76 10.00
CA ILE A 29 -12.82 -11.78 11.05
C ILE A 29 -13.31 -13.16 10.62
N ASN A 30 -14.48 -13.25 9.97
CA ASN A 30 -15.03 -14.50 9.50
C ASN A 30 -14.18 -15.11 8.37
N ASN A 31 -13.75 -14.28 7.42
CA ASN A 31 -12.99 -14.69 6.23
C ASN A 31 -11.54 -15.07 6.55
N THR A 32 -11.00 -14.61 7.69
CA THR A 32 -9.61 -14.86 8.09
C THR A 32 -9.45 -15.99 9.11
N ARG A 33 -10.56 -16.66 9.49
CA ARG A 33 -10.52 -17.78 10.43
C ARG A 33 -9.61 -18.90 9.93
N GLY A 34 -8.66 -19.31 10.77
CA GLY A 34 -7.72 -20.39 10.46
C GLY A 34 -6.43 -19.93 9.77
N TYR A 35 -6.30 -18.65 9.48
CA TYR A 35 -5.05 -18.05 8.98
C TYR A 35 -4.31 -17.31 10.11
N ASP A 36 -3.00 -17.15 9.95
CA ASP A 36 -2.17 -16.40 10.90
C ASP A 36 -2.33 -14.89 10.68
N THR A 37 -3.48 -14.37 11.11
CA THR A 37 -3.86 -12.98 10.92
C THR A 37 -4.20 -12.29 12.25
N PHE A 38 -3.83 -11.03 12.37
CA PHE A 38 -4.21 -10.14 13.46
C PHE A 38 -5.10 -9.02 12.90
N CYS A 39 -6.38 -9.03 13.21
CA CYS A 39 -7.34 -8.07 12.67
C CYS A 39 -7.60 -6.93 13.65
N ILE A 40 -7.62 -5.70 13.15
CA ILE A 40 -7.85 -4.47 13.94
C ILE A 40 -9.02 -3.70 13.33
N ASN A 41 -10.03 -3.38 14.14
CA ASN A 41 -11.09 -2.46 13.74
C ASN A 41 -10.66 -1.03 14.08
N ASN A 42 -10.21 -0.29 13.08
CA ASN A 42 -9.80 1.10 13.25
C ASN A 42 -9.80 1.85 11.91
N TYR A 43 -10.23 3.12 11.93
CA TYR A 43 -9.97 4.03 10.83
C TYR A 43 -8.55 4.55 10.91
N VAL A 44 -7.80 4.46 9.81
CA VAL A 44 -6.41 4.95 9.76
C VAL A 44 -6.40 6.46 9.53
N GLN A 45 -5.59 7.16 10.30
CA GLN A 45 -5.35 8.60 10.18
C GLN A 45 -3.85 8.88 9.92
N GLU A 46 -3.54 10.07 9.44
CA GLU A 46 -2.14 10.50 9.22
C GLU A 46 -1.40 10.82 10.53
N THR A 47 -2.12 11.14 11.61
CA THR A 47 -1.55 11.57 12.89
C THR A 47 -2.40 11.09 14.07
N GLY A 48 -1.85 11.21 15.28
CA GLY A 48 -2.55 10.90 16.53
C GLY A 48 -2.58 9.39 16.82
N ASP A 49 -3.48 9.00 17.72
CA ASP A 49 -3.58 7.61 18.21
C ASP A 49 -3.98 6.62 17.11
N ASP A 50 -4.67 7.11 16.08
CA ASP A 50 -5.12 6.32 14.94
C ASP A 50 -4.16 6.41 13.73
N SER A 51 -2.94 6.93 13.93
CA SER A 51 -1.90 6.85 12.89
C SER A 51 -1.50 5.40 12.65
N ILE A 52 -1.09 5.09 11.42
CA ILE A 52 -0.67 3.74 11.04
C ILE A 52 0.41 3.18 11.96
N ASP A 53 1.40 4.00 12.35
CA ASP A 53 2.46 3.61 13.27
C ASP A 53 1.92 3.19 14.65
N ASN A 54 0.94 3.93 15.18
CA ASN A 54 0.33 3.62 16.47
C ASN A 54 -0.60 2.41 16.40
N ILE A 55 -1.36 2.26 15.31
CA ILE A 55 -2.23 1.09 15.09
C ILE A 55 -1.37 -0.18 15.00
N LEU A 56 -0.32 -0.19 14.20
CA LEU A 56 0.60 -1.34 14.09
C LEU A 56 1.28 -1.66 15.42
N GLY A 57 1.61 -0.63 16.21
CA GLY A 57 2.19 -0.79 17.55
C GLY A 57 1.27 -1.46 18.58
N ARG A 58 -0.05 -1.54 18.32
CA ARG A 58 -1.03 -2.25 19.17
C ARG A 58 -1.09 -3.76 18.84
N SER A 59 -0.54 -4.17 17.71
CA SER A 59 -0.53 -5.58 17.35
C SER A 59 0.45 -6.37 18.23
N THR A 60 0.18 -7.65 18.40
CA THR A 60 1.10 -8.58 19.06
C THR A 60 2.18 -9.11 18.11
N VAL A 61 2.14 -8.67 16.84
CA VAL A 61 3.12 -9.05 15.82
C VAL A 61 4.32 -8.13 15.94
N GLU A 62 5.48 -8.69 16.22
CA GLU A 62 6.72 -7.93 16.22
C GLU A 62 7.11 -7.59 14.77
N LEU A 63 7.15 -6.30 14.44
CA LEU A 63 7.54 -5.78 13.13
C LEU A 63 8.93 -5.17 13.20
N THR A 64 9.80 -5.63 12.30
CA THR A 64 11.17 -5.13 12.08
C THR A 64 11.37 -4.84 10.59
N ASP A 65 12.42 -4.10 10.24
CA ASP A 65 12.80 -3.84 8.85
C ASP A 65 13.10 -5.12 8.05
N ASP A 66 13.46 -6.20 8.74
CA ASP A 66 13.78 -7.47 8.10
C ASP A 66 12.56 -8.34 7.83
N ASN A 67 11.57 -8.33 8.73
CA ASN A 67 10.40 -9.20 8.63
C ASN A 67 9.16 -8.51 8.04
N PHE A 68 9.10 -7.17 8.01
CA PHE A 68 7.99 -6.44 7.42
C PHE A 68 8.13 -6.42 5.90
N VAL A 69 7.58 -7.43 5.25
CA VAL A 69 7.77 -7.65 3.80
C VAL A 69 6.95 -6.66 2.97
N LEU A 70 5.67 -6.48 3.29
CA LEU A 70 4.76 -5.68 2.47
C LEU A 70 3.72 -4.96 3.30
N MET A 71 3.44 -3.69 2.93
CA MET A 71 2.29 -2.91 3.38
C MET A 71 1.45 -2.52 2.16
N SER A 72 0.14 -2.71 2.22
CA SER A 72 -0.81 -2.17 1.23
C SER A 72 -1.67 -1.11 1.89
N ILE A 73 -1.73 0.06 1.29
CA ILE A 73 -2.54 1.21 1.70
C ILE A 73 -3.58 1.42 0.60
N ASP A 74 -4.85 1.19 0.95
CA ASP A 74 -6.00 1.26 0.06
C ASP A 74 -7.20 1.61 0.95
N ILE A 75 -7.38 2.92 1.18
CA ILE A 75 -8.29 3.48 2.19
C ILE A 75 -9.19 4.60 1.64
N ASP A 76 -9.46 4.54 0.35
CA ASP A 76 -10.42 5.45 -0.32
C ASP A 76 -10.05 6.95 -0.15
N SER A 77 -8.95 7.41 -0.78
CA SER A 77 -8.53 8.81 -0.93
C SER A 77 -7.47 9.35 0.03
N PHE A 78 -7.25 8.76 1.20
CA PHE A 78 -6.29 9.24 2.19
C PHE A 78 -4.89 8.61 2.07
N ASP A 79 -4.70 7.73 1.11
CA ASP A 79 -3.54 6.88 0.87
C ASP A 79 -2.22 7.64 0.84
N TYR A 80 -2.18 8.74 0.09
CA TYR A 80 -1.02 9.64 -0.01
C TYR A 80 -0.55 10.14 1.37
N TYR A 81 -1.50 10.60 2.19
CA TYR A 81 -1.19 11.19 3.50
C TYR A 81 -0.74 10.13 4.50
N VAL A 82 -1.38 8.97 4.50
CA VAL A 82 -0.99 7.84 5.34
C VAL A 82 0.38 7.33 4.94
N PHE A 83 0.68 7.17 3.64
CA PHE A 83 2.00 6.77 3.16
C PHE A 83 3.09 7.74 3.65
N GLY A 84 2.89 9.06 3.48
CA GLY A 84 3.83 10.07 3.95
C GLY A 84 3.97 10.20 5.46
N SER A 85 3.03 9.65 6.23
CA SER A 85 3.02 9.73 7.69
C SER A 85 3.80 8.61 8.38
N ILE A 86 4.17 7.54 7.67
CA ILE A 86 4.91 6.40 8.22
C ILE A 86 6.32 6.85 8.63
N LYS A 87 6.68 6.64 9.90
CA LYS A 87 7.98 7.03 10.45
C LYS A 87 8.69 5.90 11.19
N LYS A 88 7.91 5.04 11.83
CA LYS A 88 8.45 4.00 12.72
C LYS A 88 8.75 2.70 11.98
N TYR A 89 7.93 2.35 11.00
CA TYR A 89 8.04 1.09 10.28
C TYR A 89 8.48 1.32 8.84
N ARG A 90 9.36 0.42 8.36
CA ARG A 90 9.91 0.51 7.00
C ARG A 90 9.74 -0.82 6.26
N PRO A 91 8.51 -1.15 5.78
CA PRO A 91 8.29 -2.36 5.00
C PRO A 91 9.17 -2.39 3.75
N LYS A 92 9.55 -3.60 3.30
CA LYS A 92 10.38 -3.76 2.09
C LYS A 92 9.68 -3.28 0.83
N VAL A 93 8.37 -3.50 0.77
CA VAL A 93 7.50 -3.08 -0.33
C VAL A 93 6.29 -2.33 0.23
N VAL A 94 5.89 -1.26 -0.43
CA VAL A 94 4.62 -0.56 -0.15
C VAL A 94 3.79 -0.50 -1.42
N ILE A 95 2.49 -0.78 -1.31
CA ILE A 95 1.50 -0.58 -2.35
C ILE A 95 0.61 0.58 -1.91
N VAL A 96 0.39 1.55 -2.80
CA VAL A 96 -0.45 2.73 -2.52
C VAL A 96 -1.45 2.89 -3.65
N GLU A 97 -2.74 3.03 -3.32
CA GLU A 97 -3.77 3.32 -4.31
C GLU A 97 -3.53 4.69 -4.97
N THR A 98 -3.76 4.76 -6.28
CA THR A 98 -3.61 5.98 -7.08
C THR A 98 -4.79 6.18 -8.02
N SER A 99 -5.01 7.44 -8.40
CA SER A 99 -6.00 7.80 -9.43
C SER A 99 -5.39 7.62 -10.83
N SER A 100 -5.56 6.44 -11.42
CA SER A 100 -5.00 6.07 -12.75
C SER A 100 -5.50 6.93 -13.92
N GLY A 101 -6.51 7.76 -13.72
CA GLY A 101 -7.04 8.68 -14.74
C GLY A 101 -6.13 9.87 -15.04
N TYR A 102 -5.08 10.08 -14.27
CA TYR A 102 -4.10 11.16 -14.51
C TYR A 102 -2.91 10.63 -15.28
N THR A 103 -2.40 11.43 -16.21
CA THR A 103 -1.16 11.14 -16.95
C THR A 103 0.06 11.15 -16.01
N PRO A 104 1.16 10.46 -16.38
CA PRO A 104 2.32 10.31 -15.48
C PRO A 104 3.04 11.61 -15.14
N ASP A 105 2.82 12.69 -15.91
CA ASP A 105 3.36 14.02 -15.67
C ASP A 105 2.48 14.91 -14.78
N ARG A 106 1.26 14.45 -14.44
CA ARG A 106 0.27 15.25 -13.72
C ARG A 106 0.50 15.25 -12.22
N ASP A 107 0.66 16.44 -11.63
CA ASP A 107 0.59 16.65 -10.18
C ASP A 107 -0.87 16.74 -9.72
N PHE A 108 -1.26 15.88 -8.80
CA PHE A 108 -2.57 15.95 -8.16
C PHE A 108 -2.56 15.22 -6.82
N VAL A 109 -3.05 15.90 -5.78
CA VAL A 109 -3.32 15.31 -4.46
C VAL A 109 -4.59 15.92 -3.89
N SER A 110 -5.50 15.08 -3.41
CA SER A 110 -6.76 15.52 -2.79
C SER A 110 -7.14 14.58 -1.66
N ARG A 111 -7.66 15.16 -0.57
CA ARG A 111 -8.17 14.37 0.57
C ARG A 111 -9.45 13.60 0.25
N ASN A 112 -10.12 13.94 -0.86
CA ASN A 112 -11.41 13.34 -1.24
C ASN A 112 -11.36 12.58 -2.57
N ALA A 113 -10.21 12.56 -3.23
CA ALA A 113 -10.08 11.98 -4.58
C ALA A 113 -8.70 11.32 -4.83
N GLY A 114 -7.94 11.03 -3.77
CA GLY A 114 -6.65 10.35 -3.86
C GLY A 114 -5.52 11.19 -4.45
N CYS A 115 -4.59 10.55 -5.12
CA CYS A 115 -3.40 11.19 -5.69
C CYS A 115 -3.04 10.63 -7.07
N SER A 116 -2.26 11.41 -7.84
CA SER A 116 -1.65 10.95 -9.08
C SER A 116 -0.41 10.10 -8.82
N LEU A 117 -0.01 9.30 -9.82
CA LEU A 117 1.23 8.53 -9.79
C LEU A 117 2.44 9.42 -9.52
N LYS A 118 2.55 10.57 -10.21
CA LYS A 118 3.69 11.51 -10.04
C LYS A 118 3.80 11.96 -8.59
N SER A 119 2.71 12.48 -8.03
CA SER A 119 2.75 13.03 -6.66
C SER A 119 3.13 11.99 -5.62
N VAL A 120 2.61 10.75 -5.72
CA VAL A 120 2.96 9.71 -4.75
C VAL A 120 4.36 9.15 -4.97
N ALA A 121 4.87 9.12 -6.22
CA ALA A 121 6.24 8.73 -6.52
C ALA A 121 7.26 9.72 -5.94
N GLU A 122 7.05 11.02 -6.14
CA GLU A 122 7.87 12.08 -5.54
C GLU A 122 7.85 12.01 -4.01
N LEU A 123 6.67 11.76 -3.39
CA LEU A 123 6.59 11.52 -1.95
C LEU A 123 7.42 10.31 -1.53
N GLY A 124 7.29 9.18 -2.26
CA GLY A 124 8.05 7.95 -2.00
C GLY A 124 9.56 8.21 -1.96
N GLU A 125 10.09 8.94 -2.93
CA GLU A 125 11.51 9.32 -2.97
C GLU A 125 11.94 10.11 -1.72
N THR A 126 11.10 11.02 -1.22
CA THR A 126 11.44 11.80 -0.01
C THR A 126 11.50 10.97 1.26
N ILE A 127 10.81 9.81 1.29
CA ILE A 127 10.75 8.91 2.46
C ILE A 127 11.53 7.61 2.27
N GLY A 128 12.36 7.52 1.23
CA GLY A 128 13.29 6.42 0.99
C GLY A 128 12.68 5.20 0.30
N TYR A 129 11.82 5.44 -0.71
CA TYR A 129 11.21 4.41 -1.55
C TYR A 129 11.24 4.79 -3.03
N LYS A 130 11.49 3.83 -3.89
CA LYS A 130 11.41 3.98 -5.35
C LYS A 130 10.13 3.36 -5.89
N CYS A 131 9.37 4.10 -6.68
CA CYS A 131 8.24 3.57 -7.44
C CYS A 131 8.76 2.72 -8.61
N VAL A 132 8.26 1.48 -8.74
CA VAL A 132 8.79 0.51 -9.70
C VAL A 132 7.73 -0.10 -10.63
N ILE A 133 6.45 -0.07 -10.24
CA ILE A 133 5.32 -0.59 -11.02
C ILE A 133 4.11 0.30 -10.76
N HIS A 134 3.25 0.43 -11.77
CA HIS A 134 1.93 1.02 -11.64
C HIS A 134 0.87 0.18 -12.38
N THR A 135 -0.21 -0.17 -11.69
CA THR A 135 -1.33 -0.95 -12.24
C THR A 135 -2.69 -0.48 -11.69
N GLY A 136 -2.85 0.82 -11.50
CA GLY A 136 -3.92 1.41 -10.68
C GLY A 136 -3.45 1.68 -9.26
N ASN A 137 -2.60 0.80 -8.74
CA ASN A 137 -1.81 1.03 -7.54
C ASN A 137 -0.36 1.30 -7.94
N ALA A 138 0.32 2.14 -7.17
CA ALA A 138 1.77 2.35 -7.26
C ALA A 138 2.49 1.40 -6.29
N TYR A 139 3.51 0.71 -6.79
CA TYR A 139 4.32 -0.24 -6.04
C TYR A 139 5.69 0.36 -5.78
N PHE A 140 6.06 0.40 -4.52
CA PHE A 140 7.30 0.99 -4.04
C PHE A 140 8.22 -0.08 -3.45
N VAL A 141 9.49 0.03 -3.75
CA VAL A 141 10.55 -0.76 -3.11
C VAL A 141 11.44 0.16 -2.29
N ARG A 142 11.78 -0.27 -1.07
CA ARG A 142 12.65 0.48 -0.16
C ARG A 142 14.05 0.66 -0.79
N ASP A 143 14.63 1.84 -0.65
CA ASP A 143 15.86 2.28 -1.35
C ASP A 143 17.03 1.30 -1.21
N ASP A 144 17.22 0.74 -0.02
CA ASP A 144 18.30 -0.22 0.24
C ASP A 144 18.14 -1.57 -0.49
N LEU A 145 17.00 -1.81 -1.12
CA LEU A 145 16.68 -3.03 -1.87
C LEU A 145 16.60 -2.79 -3.38
N VAL A 146 16.74 -1.55 -3.85
CA VAL A 146 16.60 -1.19 -5.27
C VAL A 146 17.65 -1.91 -6.14
N ASP A 147 18.87 -2.10 -5.62
CA ASP A 147 19.95 -2.81 -6.33
C ASP A 147 19.65 -4.31 -6.57
N LEU A 148 18.63 -4.87 -5.90
CA LEU A 148 18.16 -6.24 -6.12
C LEU A 148 17.16 -6.35 -7.27
N LEU A 149 16.66 -5.21 -7.78
CA LEU A 149 15.73 -5.18 -8.89
C LEU A 149 16.44 -5.45 -10.22
N PRO A 150 15.71 -5.98 -11.23
CA PRO A 150 16.23 -6.08 -12.59
C PRO A 150 16.67 -4.73 -13.13
N ASP A 151 17.66 -4.74 -14.03
CA ASP A 151 18.03 -3.55 -14.80
C ASP A 151 16.89 -3.20 -15.76
N TYR A 152 16.12 -2.18 -15.40
CA TYR A 152 14.92 -1.74 -16.11
C TYR A 152 14.74 -0.23 -15.99
N ASP A 153 14.10 0.40 -16.96
CA ASP A 153 13.72 1.80 -16.89
C ASP A 153 12.46 1.97 -16.02
N TYR A 154 12.65 2.44 -14.78
CA TYR A 154 11.60 2.73 -13.83
C TYR A 154 11.09 4.18 -13.90
N SER A 155 11.30 4.89 -15.02
CA SER A 155 10.70 6.22 -15.23
C SER A 155 9.16 6.11 -15.22
N LEU A 156 8.49 7.17 -14.76
CA LEU A 156 7.03 7.15 -14.59
C LEU A 156 6.30 6.90 -15.91
N ASP A 157 6.83 7.40 -17.02
CA ASP A 157 6.27 7.17 -18.37
C ASP A 157 6.31 5.70 -18.79
N VAL A 158 7.34 4.96 -18.36
CA VAL A 158 7.51 3.53 -18.69
C VAL A 158 6.67 2.64 -17.79
N ILE A 159 6.62 2.92 -16.50
CA ILE A 159 5.88 2.08 -15.54
C ILE A 159 4.38 2.38 -15.50
N TYR A 160 3.93 3.53 -16.01
CA TYR A 160 2.53 3.93 -15.99
C TYR A 160 1.64 2.95 -16.77
N SER A 161 0.50 2.58 -16.18
CA SER A 161 -0.58 1.87 -16.86
C SER A 161 -1.84 2.71 -16.85
N SER A 162 -2.37 3.01 -18.04
CA SER A 162 -3.63 3.75 -18.18
C SER A 162 -4.84 2.90 -17.72
N PRO A 163 -6.00 3.52 -17.45
CA PRO A 163 -7.23 2.77 -17.15
C PRO A 163 -7.56 1.71 -18.22
N ALA A 164 -7.37 2.03 -19.50
CA ALA A 164 -7.60 1.09 -20.60
C ALA A 164 -6.64 -0.12 -20.58
N ASP A 165 -5.38 0.10 -20.18
CA ASP A 165 -4.41 -1.00 -20.02
C ASP A 165 -4.78 -1.91 -18.83
N ILE A 166 -5.26 -1.31 -17.74
CA ILE A 166 -5.68 -2.03 -16.54
C ILE A 166 -6.91 -2.88 -16.85
N ASP A 167 -7.94 -2.31 -17.48
CA ASP A 167 -9.17 -3.01 -17.85
C ASP A 167 -8.89 -4.19 -18.80
N SER A 168 -7.97 -4.01 -19.74
CA SER A 168 -7.58 -5.08 -20.69
C SER A 168 -6.91 -6.30 -20.01
N ARG A 169 -6.29 -6.10 -18.83
CA ARG A 169 -5.65 -7.17 -18.05
C ARG A 169 -6.62 -7.93 -17.17
N GLN A 170 -7.69 -7.27 -16.70
CA GLN A 170 -8.71 -7.90 -15.85
C GLN A 170 -9.73 -8.73 -16.65
N GLY A 171 -9.84 -8.51 -17.95
CA GLY A 171 -10.75 -9.24 -18.86
C GLY A 171 -10.19 -10.55 -19.44
N LYS A 172 -9.07 -11.04 -18.97
CA LYS A 172 -8.44 -12.33 -19.31
C LYS A 172 -8.39 -13.21 -18.07
#